data_890d79635381cbe8bd53df3a938bd729
#
_entry.id   890d79635381cbe8bd53df3a938bd729
#
_cell.length_a   1.000
_cell.length_b   1.000
_cell.length_c   1.000
_cell.angle_alpha   90.00
_cell.angle_beta   90.00
_cell.angle_gamma   90.00
#
_symmetry.space_group_name_H-M   'P 1'
#
loop_
_entity.id
_entity.type
_entity.pdbx_description
1 polymer ?
#
loop_
_entity_poly.entity_id
_entity_poly.type
_entity_poly.pdbx_seq_one_letter_code
_entity_poly.pdbx_strand_id
1 'polypeptide(L)'
;FLKRKDLIFTGRPLFGAMPPKGQEMDDHYFGIIKPRIEGFMKDLNIEAWKLGISAKTEHNEVAPAQHELAPIYNSNNVATDHNQLLMETMRRVARRHGLKCLLHEKPFAGINGSGKHNNWSMVTNEGKNLLDPGKTPHENQQFLLILASIIAAVDKHADLLRMSASTPGNDHRLGANEAPPAIISIFLGDQLEDVVKQLVTRGEATESKHCLLYTSD
;
A
#
# COMPACT_ATOMS: atom_id res chain seq x y z
N PHE A 1 1.23 5.03 -29.82
CA PHE A 1 1.29 6.28 -30.57
C PHE A 1 0.36 6.27 -31.81
N LEU A 2 0.52 5.35 -32.75
CA LEU A 2 -0.22 5.33 -34.03
C LEU A 2 -1.76 5.35 -33.93
N LYS A 3 -2.33 4.98 -32.78
CA LYS A 3 -3.78 5.03 -32.55
C LYS A 3 -4.24 6.35 -31.86
N ARG A 4 -3.31 7.22 -31.51
CA ARG A 4 -3.58 8.47 -30.80
C ARG A 4 -3.54 9.66 -31.78
N LYS A 5 -4.68 9.96 -32.35
CA LYS A 5 -4.82 11.08 -33.33
C LYS A 5 -4.45 12.44 -32.74
N ASP A 6 -4.73 12.66 -31.45
CA ASP A 6 -4.32 13.87 -30.74
C ASP A 6 -2.81 14.06 -30.75
N LEU A 7 -2.03 13.01 -30.47
CA LEU A 7 -0.57 13.07 -30.49
C LEU A 7 -0.01 13.23 -31.91
N ILE A 8 -0.60 12.54 -32.87
CA ILE A 8 -0.15 12.62 -34.28
C ILE A 8 -0.34 14.03 -34.84
N PHE A 9 -1.50 14.63 -34.62
CA PHE A 9 -1.84 15.92 -35.24
C PHE A 9 -1.41 17.13 -34.43
N THR A 10 -1.30 17.03 -33.08
CA THR A 10 -1.00 18.18 -32.21
C THR A 10 0.31 18.08 -31.45
N GLY A 11 0.98 16.92 -31.49
CA GLY A 11 2.22 16.66 -30.75
C GLY A 11 2.04 16.61 -29.21
N ARG A 12 0.81 16.65 -28.72
CA ARG A 12 0.49 16.64 -27.28
C ARG A 12 -0.86 15.99 -27.00
N PRO A 13 -1.10 15.47 -25.79
CA PRO A 13 -2.44 15.07 -25.38
C PRO A 13 -3.38 16.27 -25.36
N LEU A 14 -4.60 16.10 -25.84
CA LEU A 14 -5.65 17.08 -25.66
C LEU A 14 -6.16 17.06 -24.24
N PHE A 15 -6.75 18.18 -23.78
CA PHE A 15 -7.35 18.26 -22.46
C PHE A 15 -8.40 17.14 -22.28
N GLY A 16 -8.31 16.41 -21.17
CA GLY A 16 -9.18 15.27 -20.86
C GLY A 16 -8.87 13.97 -21.62
N ALA A 17 -7.88 13.96 -22.52
CA ALA A 17 -7.44 12.73 -23.17
C ALA A 17 -6.52 11.92 -22.27
N MET A 18 -6.54 10.58 -22.43
CA MET A 18 -5.60 9.70 -21.76
C MET A 18 -4.15 10.14 -22.00
N PRO A 19 -3.24 10.01 -21.01
CA PRO A 19 -1.82 10.22 -21.27
C PRO A 19 -1.31 9.27 -22.36
N PRO A 20 -0.24 9.64 -23.08
CA PRO A 20 0.30 8.82 -24.18
C PRO A 20 0.86 7.47 -23.70
N LYS A 21 1.24 7.39 -22.45
CA LYS A 21 1.76 6.22 -21.77
C LYS A 21 0.82 5.82 -20.65
N GLY A 22 0.45 4.55 -20.60
CA GLY A 22 -0.39 3.97 -19.56
C GLY A 22 0.44 3.14 -18.57
N GLN A 23 0.03 1.92 -18.34
CA GLN A 23 0.62 0.98 -17.38
C GLN A 23 1.44 -0.13 -18.07
N GLU A 24 1.78 0.06 -19.34
CA GLU A 24 2.45 -0.95 -20.14
C GLU A 24 3.77 -1.36 -19.52
N MET A 25 3.94 -2.67 -19.32
CA MET A 25 5.15 -3.30 -18.79
C MET A 25 5.56 -2.81 -17.38
N ASP A 26 4.66 -2.19 -16.64
CA ASP A 26 4.94 -1.58 -15.34
C ASP A 26 6.13 -0.61 -15.32
N ASP A 27 6.40 -0.01 -16.46
CA ASP A 27 7.58 0.80 -16.68
C ASP A 27 7.63 2.07 -15.84
N HIS A 28 6.48 2.56 -15.36
CA HIS A 28 6.43 3.66 -14.40
C HIS A 28 6.94 3.21 -13.03
N TYR A 29 6.56 2.03 -12.57
CA TYR A 29 7.01 1.46 -11.29
C TYR A 29 8.53 1.29 -11.24
N PHE A 30 9.12 0.76 -12.30
CA PHE A 30 10.57 0.54 -12.40
C PHE A 30 11.34 1.76 -12.91
N GLY A 31 10.66 2.85 -13.21
CA GLY A 31 11.26 4.09 -13.71
C GLY A 31 11.80 4.99 -12.62
N ILE A 32 12.58 5.99 -13.02
CA ILE A 32 13.06 7.04 -12.14
C ILE A 32 11.92 8.00 -11.79
N ILE A 33 11.97 8.58 -10.59
CA ILE A 33 11.09 9.67 -10.20
C ILE A 33 11.46 10.90 -11.05
N LYS A 34 10.47 11.50 -11.70
CA LYS A 34 10.70 12.69 -12.54
C LYS A 34 11.14 13.89 -11.68
N PRO A 35 12.05 14.76 -12.16
CA PRO A 35 12.58 15.88 -11.38
C PRO A 35 11.53 16.78 -10.72
N ARG A 36 10.38 16.99 -11.39
CA ARG A 36 9.27 17.75 -10.82
C ARG A 36 8.65 17.09 -9.59
N ILE A 37 8.54 15.76 -9.61
CA ILE A 37 8.00 14.98 -8.49
C ILE A 37 9.07 14.82 -7.41
N GLU A 38 10.31 14.60 -7.79
CA GLU A 38 11.44 14.57 -6.85
C GLU A 38 11.53 15.87 -6.02
N GLY A 39 11.40 17.03 -6.66
CA GLY A 39 11.35 18.32 -5.96
C GLY A 39 10.18 18.40 -4.97
N PHE A 40 9.01 17.92 -5.35
CA PHE A 40 7.85 17.82 -4.45
C PHE A 40 8.14 16.88 -3.27
N MET A 41 8.66 15.68 -3.52
CA MET A 41 8.96 14.69 -2.49
C MET A 41 10.01 15.19 -1.50
N LYS A 42 11.06 15.84 -1.99
CA LYS A 42 12.09 16.47 -1.14
C LYS A 42 11.49 17.48 -0.17
N ASP A 43 10.67 18.40 -0.66
CA ASP A 43 10.04 19.40 0.19
C ASP A 43 9.01 18.75 1.15
N LEU A 44 8.31 17.73 0.69
CA LEU A 44 7.38 16.96 1.54
C LEU A 44 8.13 16.28 2.69
N ASN A 45 9.27 15.66 2.44
CA ASN A 45 10.10 15.03 3.47
C ASN A 45 10.54 16.06 4.52
N ILE A 46 11.01 17.23 4.08
CA ILE A 46 11.43 18.31 5.00
C ILE A 46 10.25 18.72 5.91
N GLU A 47 9.06 18.91 5.34
CA GLU A 47 7.89 19.29 6.12
C GLU A 47 7.42 18.14 7.05
N ALA A 48 7.51 16.90 6.61
CA ALA A 48 7.20 15.74 7.42
C ALA A 48 8.15 15.61 8.62
N TRP A 49 9.46 15.77 8.39
CA TRP A 49 10.46 15.71 9.46
C TRP A 49 10.28 16.82 10.51
N LYS A 50 9.89 18.03 10.10
CA LYS A 50 9.53 19.11 11.04
C LYS A 50 8.36 18.75 11.95
N LEU A 51 7.48 17.87 11.50
CA LEU A 51 6.34 17.34 12.27
C LEU A 51 6.69 16.06 13.06
N GLY A 52 7.95 15.62 13.04
CA GLY A 52 8.38 14.39 13.68
C GLY A 52 8.01 13.11 12.93
N ILE A 53 7.55 13.23 11.69
CA ILE A 53 7.19 12.08 10.85
C ILE A 53 8.45 11.57 10.14
N SER A 54 8.87 10.36 10.45
CA SER A 54 10.07 9.73 9.87
C SER A 54 9.79 9.19 8.46
N ALA A 55 9.49 10.07 7.52
CA ALA A 55 9.36 9.72 6.11
C ALA A 55 10.73 9.32 5.53
N LYS A 56 10.78 8.23 4.77
CA LYS A 56 12.06 7.66 4.30
C LYS A 56 12.03 7.17 2.86
N THR A 57 11.03 6.39 2.49
CA THR A 57 11.00 5.70 1.19
C THR A 57 10.10 6.44 0.23
N GLU A 58 10.59 6.62 -0.99
CA GLU A 58 9.87 7.25 -2.09
C GLU A 58 10.01 6.39 -3.32
N HIS A 59 8.92 6.07 -3.98
CA HIS A 59 8.93 5.36 -5.26
C HIS A 59 7.71 5.67 -6.13
N ASN A 60 7.81 5.29 -7.40
CA ASN A 60 6.68 5.33 -8.31
C ASN A 60 5.78 4.11 -8.11
N GLU A 61 4.48 4.30 -8.31
CA GLU A 61 3.52 3.22 -8.42
C GLU A 61 3.36 2.76 -9.88
N VAL A 62 2.61 1.68 -10.11
CA VAL A 62 2.38 1.13 -11.44
C VAL A 62 1.64 2.12 -12.34
N ALA A 63 0.63 2.78 -11.81
CA ALA A 63 -0.15 3.74 -12.60
C ALA A 63 0.58 5.06 -12.79
N PRO A 64 0.44 5.69 -13.96
CA PRO A 64 1.04 6.99 -14.23
C PRO A 64 0.61 8.05 -13.23
N ALA A 65 1.57 8.90 -12.83
CA ALA A 65 1.39 9.99 -11.87
C ALA A 65 0.94 9.53 -10.46
N GLN A 66 1.18 8.29 -10.12
CA GLN A 66 1.04 7.76 -8.76
C GLN A 66 2.41 7.53 -8.14
N HIS A 67 2.56 7.98 -6.90
CA HIS A 67 3.83 7.94 -6.17
C HIS A 67 3.55 7.63 -4.71
N GLU A 68 4.45 6.91 -4.08
CA GLU A 68 4.34 6.55 -2.67
C GLU A 68 5.42 7.22 -1.84
N LEU A 69 5.04 7.61 -0.63
CA LEU A 69 5.93 7.98 0.45
C LEU A 69 5.64 7.07 1.64
N ALA A 70 6.62 6.31 2.07
CA ALA A 70 6.49 5.41 3.21
C ALA A 70 7.25 5.93 4.44
N PRO A 71 6.57 6.20 5.56
CA PRO A 71 7.21 6.50 6.83
C PRO A 71 7.76 5.23 7.49
N ILE A 72 8.72 5.40 8.39
CA ILE A 72 9.16 4.34 9.29
C ILE A 72 7.98 4.00 10.23
N TYR A 73 7.80 2.71 10.51
CA TYR A 73 6.72 2.23 11.39
C TYR A 73 6.77 2.84 12.79
N ASN A 74 5.62 2.92 13.43
CA ASN A 74 5.47 3.40 14.79
C ASN A 74 4.32 2.66 15.49
N SER A 75 4.06 2.98 16.76
CA SER A 75 2.84 2.50 17.43
C SER A 75 1.59 2.95 16.66
N ASN A 76 0.55 2.16 16.68
CA ASN A 76 -0.65 2.36 15.85
C ASN A 76 -1.27 3.76 16.00
N ASN A 77 -1.42 4.26 17.23
CA ASN A 77 -1.96 5.61 17.44
C ASN A 77 -1.07 6.70 16.84
N VAL A 78 0.25 6.64 17.06
CA VAL A 78 1.19 7.61 16.49
C VAL A 78 1.22 7.51 14.96
N ALA A 79 1.25 6.29 14.41
CA ALA A 79 1.22 6.09 12.96
C ALA A 79 -0.06 6.64 12.32
N THR A 80 -1.20 6.49 12.99
CA THR A 80 -2.49 7.05 12.54
C THR A 80 -2.47 8.58 12.53
N ASP A 81 -2.01 9.20 13.61
CA ASP A 81 -1.89 10.65 13.70
C ASP A 81 -0.91 11.20 12.65
N HIS A 82 0.25 10.55 12.50
CA HIS A 82 1.24 10.89 11.47
C HIS A 82 0.64 10.80 10.07
N ASN A 83 -0.18 9.80 9.79
CA ASN A 83 -0.84 9.66 8.50
C ASN A 83 -1.80 10.82 8.20
N GLN A 84 -2.60 11.27 9.18
CA GLN A 84 -3.49 12.41 9.01
C GLN A 84 -2.70 13.70 8.74
N LEU A 85 -1.65 13.96 9.52
CA LEU A 85 -0.77 15.10 9.32
C LEU A 85 -0.05 15.06 7.98
N LEU A 86 0.40 13.88 7.56
CA LEU A 86 1.08 13.68 6.28
C LEU A 86 0.14 13.96 5.11
N MET A 87 -1.09 13.46 5.14
CA MET A 87 -2.09 13.71 4.09
C MET A 87 -2.38 15.20 3.92
N GLU A 88 -2.52 15.95 5.01
CA GLU A 88 -2.71 17.40 4.95
C GLU A 88 -1.46 18.11 4.41
N THR A 89 -0.28 17.69 4.86
CA THR A 89 1.00 18.23 4.41
C THR A 89 1.22 17.97 2.92
N MET A 90 0.90 16.77 2.42
CA MET A 90 0.95 16.45 1.00
C MET A 90 0.12 17.42 0.15
N ARG A 91 -1.13 17.69 0.55
CA ARG A 91 -1.99 18.64 -0.17
C ARG A 91 -1.40 20.05 -0.20
N ARG A 92 -0.84 20.49 0.92
CA ARG A 92 -0.24 21.81 1.06
C ARG A 92 1.04 21.95 0.23
N VAL A 93 1.93 20.98 0.30
CA VAL A 93 3.20 20.98 -0.47
C VAL A 93 2.92 20.83 -1.96
N ALA A 94 1.99 19.96 -2.36
CA ALA A 94 1.61 19.80 -3.76
C ALA A 94 1.19 21.12 -4.42
N ARG A 95 0.41 21.93 -3.74
CA ARG A 95 0.00 23.28 -4.23
C ARG A 95 1.20 24.19 -4.52
N ARG A 96 2.24 24.15 -3.67
CA ARG A 96 3.48 24.94 -3.89
C ARG A 96 4.21 24.51 -5.17
N HIS A 97 4.10 23.24 -5.53
CA HIS A 97 4.71 22.67 -6.74
C HIS A 97 3.79 22.70 -7.98
N GLY A 98 2.64 23.36 -7.89
CA GLY A 98 1.65 23.40 -8.97
C GLY A 98 1.09 22.01 -9.29
N LEU A 99 0.97 21.14 -8.26
CA LEU A 99 0.40 19.81 -8.34
C LEU A 99 -0.93 19.76 -7.59
N LYS A 100 -1.82 18.87 -8.04
CA LYS A 100 -3.02 18.47 -7.31
C LYS A 100 -2.75 17.12 -6.65
N CYS A 101 -2.78 17.07 -5.33
CA CYS A 101 -2.69 15.82 -4.60
C CYS A 101 -4.06 15.16 -4.54
N LEU A 102 -4.17 13.93 -5.04
CA LEU A 102 -5.33 13.06 -4.95
C LEU A 102 -4.97 11.91 -4.00
N LEU A 103 -5.75 11.77 -2.92
CA LEU A 103 -5.54 10.76 -1.88
C LEU A 103 -6.61 9.66 -1.95
N HIS A 104 -7.24 9.50 -3.10
CA HIS A 104 -8.16 8.41 -3.39
C HIS A 104 -7.36 7.22 -3.91
N GLU A 105 -7.62 6.04 -3.37
CA GLU A 105 -6.85 4.84 -3.69
C GLU A 105 -7.06 4.36 -5.13
N LYS A 106 -8.28 4.46 -5.63
CA LYS A 106 -8.66 4.07 -7.00
C LYS A 106 -9.44 5.18 -7.69
N PRO A 107 -8.80 6.30 -8.03
CA PRO A 107 -9.50 7.48 -8.56
C PRO A 107 -10.06 7.27 -9.97
N PHE A 108 -9.60 6.27 -10.72
CA PHE A 108 -9.97 6.06 -12.12
C PHE A 108 -10.30 4.59 -12.41
N ALA A 109 -11.32 4.36 -13.23
CA ALA A 109 -11.68 3.04 -13.71
C ALA A 109 -10.58 2.47 -14.62
N GLY A 110 -10.31 1.17 -14.50
CA GLY A 110 -9.36 0.45 -15.37
C GLY A 110 -7.90 0.83 -15.21
N ILE A 111 -7.56 1.61 -14.20
CA ILE A 111 -6.19 1.99 -13.86
C ILE A 111 -5.86 1.46 -12.47
N ASN A 112 -4.65 0.94 -12.30
CA ASN A 112 -4.17 0.50 -11.00
C ASN A 112 -4.25 1.67 -10.01
N GLY A 113 -4.67 1.36 -8.80
CA GLY A 113 -4.66 2.32 -7.72
C GLY A 113 -3.36 2.24 -6.94
N SER A 114 -3.18 3.17 -6.05
CA SER A 114 -2.18 3.13 -5.02
C SER A 114 -2.90 3.15 -3.68
N GLY A 115 -3.27 1.99 -3.19
CA GLY A 115 -3.78 1.85 -1.83
C GLY A 115 -2.65 2.04 -0.84
N LYS A 116 -2.98 2.48 0.37
CA LYS A 116 -2.02 2.47 1.45
C LYS A 116 -1.93 1.06 2.03
N HIS A 117 -0.80 0.40 1.85
CA HIS A 117 -0.50 -0.84 2.55
C HIS A 117 -0.26 -0.57 4.03
N ASN A 118 -1.00 -1.26 4.90
CA ASN A 118 -0.78 -1.23 6.33
C ASN A 118 -0.08 -2.52 6.77
N ASN A 119 1.23 -2.44 6.93
CA ASN A 119 2.00 -3.50 7.57
C ASN A 119 1.89 -3.34 9.08
N TRP A 120 1.46 -4.36 9.79
CA TRP A 120 1.27 -4.30 11.23
C TRP A 120 1.71 -5.58 11.93
N SER A 121 2.02 -5.46 13.20
CA SER A 121 2.30 -6.58 14.09
C SER A 121 1.72 -6.34 15.46
N MET A 122 1.69 -7.38 16.29
CA MET A 122 1.25 -7.32 17.67
C MET A 122 2.44 -7.60 18.59
N VAL A 123 2.68 -6.70 19.52
CA VAL A 123 3.83 -6.78 20.41
C VAL A 123 3.37 -6.74 21.87
N THR A 124 3.92 -7.59 22.72
CA THR A 124 3.69 -7.53 24.16
C THR A 124 4.37 -6.31 24.79
N ASN A 125 4.01 -5.98 26.04
CA ASN A 125 4.69 -4.92 26.81
C ASN A 125 6.20 -5.17 26.98
N GLU A 126 6.63 -6.41 26.83
CA GLU A 126 8.03 -6.84 26.93
C GLU A 126 8.76 -6.80 25.57
N GLY A 127 8.08 -6.34 24.52
CA GLY A 127 8.65 -6.24 23.17
C GLY A 127 8.64 -7.54 22.36
N LYS A 128 7.95 -8.60 22.83
CA LYS A 128 7.85 -9.86 22.10
C LYS A 128 6.81 -9.75 20.96
N ASN A 129 7.21 -9.95 19.71
CA ASN A 129 6.31 -9.99 18.58
C ASN A 129 5.50 -11.31 18.59
N LEU A 130 4.17 -11.19 18.63
CA LEU A 130 3.26 -12.34 18.65
C LEU A 130 3.06 -12.98 17.27
N LEU A 131 3.47 -12.27 16.23
CA LEU A 131 3.44 -12.74 14.84
C LEU A 131 4.81 -13.20 14.34
N ASP A 132 5.76 -13.38 15.25
CA ASP A 132 7.04 -14.01 14.92
C ASP A 132 6.88 -15.54 14.96
N PRO A 133 7.00 -16.22 13.81
CA PRO A 133 6.88 -17.69 13.74
C PRO A 133 8.02 -18.41 14.45
N GLY A 134 9.17 -17.74 14.64
CA GLY A 134 10.39 -18.37 15.19
C GLY A 134 11.01 -19.35 14.21
N LYS A 135 11.96 -20.16 14.73
CA LYS A 135 12.68 -21.15 13.92
C LYS A 135 11.88 -22.42 13.61
N THR A 136 10.94 -22.76 14.49
CA THR A 136 10.07 -23.94 14.36
C THR A 136 8.60 -23.51 14.45
N PRO A 137 8.03 -22.93 13.36
CA PRO A 137 6.67 -22.39 13.38
C PRO A 137 5.59 -23.37 13.82
N HIS A 138 5.75 -24.64 13.46
CA HIS A 138 4.82 -25.72 13.80
C HIS A 138 4.78 -26.08 15.31
N GLU A 139 5.84 -25.77 16.05
CA GLU A 139 5.90 -25.95 17.49
C GLU A 139 5.50 -24.69 18.26
N ASN A 140 5.44 -23.55 17.59
CA ASN A 140 5.09 -22.28 18.22
C ASN A 140 3.56 -22.12 18.36
N GLN A 141 3.00 -22.76 19.38
CA GLN A 141 1.55 -22.74 19.62
C GLN A 141 0.99 -21.33 19.78
N GLN A 142 1.75 -20.42 20.39
CA GLN A 142 1.31 -19.03 20.56
C GLN A 142 1.15 -18.33 19.20
N PHE A 143 2.15 -18.48 18.34
CA PHE A 143 2.10 -17.94 16.98
C PHE A 143 0.91 -18.51 16.19
N LEU A 144 0.76 -19.83 16.18
CA LEU A 144 -0.33 -20.51 15.47
C LEU A 144 -1.71 -20.10 15.97
N LEU A 145 -1.89 -19.97 17.29
CA LEU A 145 -3.15 -19.52 17.88
C LEU A 145 -3.49 -18.07 17.47
N ILE A 146 -2.51 -17.17 17.56
CA ILE A 146 -2.69 -15.76 17.20
C ILE A 146 -3.00 -15.64 15.70
N LEU A 147 -2.23 -16.32 14.85
CA LEU A 147 -2.47 -16.33 13.40
C LEU A 147 -3.87 -16.83 13.05
N ALA A 148 -4.27 -17.98 13.58
CA ALA A 148 -5.60 -18.54 13.35
C ALA A 148 -6.72 -17.60 13.85
N SER A 149 -6.50 -16.94 14.99
CA SER A 149 -7.45 -15.97 15.54
C SER A 149 -7.62 -14.75 14.65
N ILE A 150 -6.52 -14.25 14.07
CA ILE A 150 -6.54 -13.11 13.13
C ILE A 150 -7.30 -13.51 11.87
N ILE A 151 -6.99 -14.67 11.27
CA ILE A 151 -7.69 -15.16 10.08
C ILE A 151 -9.19 -15.26 10.34
N ALA A 152 -9.58 -15.87 11.43
CA ALA A 152 -10.98 -15.99 11.83
C ALA A 152 -11.66 -14.62 12.08
N ALA A 153 -10.94 -13.67 12.66
CA ALA A 153 -11.44 -12.32 12.91
C ALA A 153 -11.65 -11.55 11.61
N VAL A 154 -10.73 -11.64 10.65
CA VAL A 154 -10.86 -11.00 9.33
C VAL A 154 -12.06 -11.57 8.57
N ASP A 155 -12.23 -12.87 8.55
CA ASP A 155 -13.40 -13.52 7.93
C ASP A 155 -14.70 -13.06 8.60
N LYS A 156 -14.77 -13.15 9.92
CA LYS A 156 -15.96 -12.78 10.70
C LYS A 156 -16.35 -11.31 10.57
N HIS A 157 -15.38 -10.42 10.45
CA HIS A 157 -15.56 -8.96 10.44
C HIS A 157 -15.24 -8.33 9.08
N ALA A 158 -15.27 -9.11 8.01
CA ALA A 158 -14.99 -8.66 6.64
C ALA A 158 -15.85 -7.47 6.21
N ASP A 159 -17.10 -7.40 6.65
CA ASP A 159 -18.01 -6.29 6.32
C ASP A 159 -17.58 -4.97 6.96
N LEU A 160 -17.05 -4.98 8.18
CA LEU A 160 -16.48 -3.79 8.82
C LEU A 160 -15.24 -3.31 8.10
N LEU A 161 -14.38 -4.22 7.67
CA LEU A 161 -13.19 -3.90 6.90
C LEU A 161 -13.55 -3.30 5.54
N ARG A 162 -14.53 -3.86 4.82
CA ARG A 162 -15.06 -3.29 3.57
C ARG A 162 -15.64 -1.88 3.78
N MET A 163 -16.37 -1.68 4.87
CA MET A 163 -16.94 -0.40 5.20
C MET A 163 -15.86 0.68 5.40
N SER A 164 -14.70 0.32 5.96
CA SER A 164 -13.58 1.25 6.18
C SER A 164 -13.01 1.80 4.87
N ALA A 165 -13.06 1.03 3.78
CA ALA A 165 -12.59 1.41 2.45
C ALA A 165 -13.67 2.08 1.57
N SER A 166 -14.95 2.04 1.99
CA SER A 166 -16.09 2.54 1.21
C SER A 166 -16.30 4.03 1.44
N THR A 167 -15.54 4.86 0.76
CA THR A 167 -15.68 6.32 0.81
C THR A 167 -16.11 6.90 -0.54
N PRO A 168 -16.84 8.03 -0.59
CA PRO A 168 -17.10 8.72 -1.84
C PRO A 168 -15.82 9.06 -2.59
N GLY A 169 -15.76 8.72 -3.89
CA GLY A 169 -14.56 8.88 -4.72
C GLY A 169 -13.62 7.68 -4.72
N ASN A 170 -13.96 6.60 -4.00
CA ASN A 170 -13.22 5.34 -3.98
C ASN A 170 -14.02 4.17 -4.58
N ASP A 171 -15.00 4.48 -5.44
CA ASP A 171 -15.92 3.48 -6.00
C ASP A 171 -15.21 2.42 -6.84
N HIS A 172 -14.10 2.78 -7.49
CA HIS A 172 -13.35 1.88 -8.36
C HIS A 172 -12.45 0.90 -7.61
N ARG A 173 -12.20 1.11 -6.32
CA ARG A 173 -11.45 0.18 -5.49
C ARG A 173 -12.13 -1.18 -5.43
N LEU A 174 -13.43 -1.19 -5.32
CA LEU A 174 -14.23 -2.40 -5.19
C LEU A 174 -14.34 -3.22 -6.49
N GLY A 175 -13.57 -2.94 -7.52
CA GLY A 175 -13.65 -3.62 -8.80
C GLY A 175 -12.44 -3.54 -9.70
N ALA A 176 -11.31 -3.03 -9.23
CA ALA A 176 -10.16 -2.80 -10.07
C ALA A 176 -9.07 -3.86 -9.93
N ASN A 177 -8.13 -3.90 -10.89
CA ASN A 177 -7.23 -5.00 -11.16
C ASN A 177 -6.23 -5.34 -10.04
N GLU A 178 -5.76 -4.37 -9.28
CA GLU A 178 -4.71 -4.59 -8.27
C GLU A 178 -5.26 -4.94 -6.88
N ALA A 179 -6.44 -4.43 -6.55
CA ALA A 179 -7.17 -4.87 -5.38
C ALA A 179 -8.46 -5.54 -5.86
N PRO A 180 -8.63 -6.85 -5.69
CA PRO A 180 -9.85 -7.53 -6.08
C PRO A 180 -11.06 -6.90 -5.40
N PRO A 181 -12.23 -6.85 -6.07
CA PRO A 181 -13.40 -6.18 -5.55
C PRO A 181 -13.80 -6.78 -4.20
N ALA A 182 -13.85 -5.95 -3.19
CA ALA A 182 -14.31 -6.31 -1.86
C ALA A 182 -13.63 -7.56 -1.24
N ILE A 183 -12.50 -7.98 -1.78
CA ILE A 183 -11.69 -9.02 -1.17
C ILE A 183 -10.72 -8.33 -0.23
N ILE A 184 -11.02 -8.41 1.02
CA ILE A 184 -10.03 -8.26 2.06
C ILE A 184 -9.31 -9.59 2.09
N SER A 185 -8.25 -9.70 1.31
CA SER A 185 -7.36 -10.84 1.37
C SER A 185 -6.42 -10.65 2.53
N ILE A 186 -6.29 -11.68 3.34
CA ILE A 186 -5.14 -11.80 4.22
C ILE A 186 -4.00 -12.26 3.33
N PHE A 187 -3.10 -11.34 2.98
CA PHE A 187 -1.84 -11.72 2.37
C PHE A 187 -0.85 -12.02 3.48
N LEU A 188 -0.53 -13.28 3.64
CA LEU A 188 0.41 -13.74 4.67
C LEU A 188 1.87 -13.50 4.27
N GLY A 189 2.14 -13.07 3.03
CA GLY A 189 3.44 -13.09 2.42
C GLY A 189 3.85 -14.50 1.99
N ASP A 190 4.66 -14.62 0.94
CA ASP A 190 5.03 -15.89 0.35
C ASP A 190 5.63 -16.87 1.40
N GLN A 191 6.44 -16.36 2.29
CA GLN A 191 7.10 -17.17 3.33
C GLN A 191 6.12 -17.76 4.34
N LEU A 192 5.15 -16.96 4.82
CA LEU A 192 4.17 -17.45 5.77
C LEU A 192 3.11 -18.32 5.10
N GLU A 193 2.76 -18.02 3.86
CA GLU A 193 1.89 -18.87 3.06
C GLU A 193 2.53 -20.24 2.83
N ASP A 194 3.83 -20.29 2.56
CA ASP A 194 4.59 -21.55 2.47
C ASP A 194 4.63 -22.30 3.80
N VAL A 195 4.82 -21.60 4.91
CA VAL A 195 4.74 -22.20 6.25
C VAL A 195 3.36 -22.81 6.49
N VAL A 196 2.28 -22.09 6.20
CA VAL A 196 0.91 -22.60 6.37
C VAL A 196 0.66 -23.80 5.45
N LYS A 197 1.07 -23.73 4.18
CA LYS A 197 0.97 -24.86 3.24
C LYS A 197 1.72 -26.08 3.72
N GLN A 198 2.96 -25.92 4.21
CA GLN A 198 3.76 -26.99 4.76
C GLN A 198 3.10 -27.61 6.00
N LEU A 199 2.58 -26.78 6.92
CA LEU A 199 1.86 -27.25 8.10
C LEU A 199 0.62 -28.08 7.75
N VAL A 200 -0.16 -27.64 6.78
CA VAL A 200 -1.37 -28.33 6.33
C VAL A 200 -1.03 -29.66 5.62
N THR A 201 0.06 -29.69 4.84
CA THR A 201 0.38 -30.85 3.99
C THR A 201 1.31 -31.85 4.65
N ARG A 202 2.20 -31.42 5.51
CA ARG A 202 3.28 -32.24 6.09
C ARG A 202 3.27 -32.30 7.62
N GLY A 203 2.53 -31.41 8.29
CA GLY A 203 2.53 -31.25 9.75
C GLY A 203 3.77 -30.53 10.30
N GLU A 204 4.75 -30.21 9.46
CA GLU A 204 6.01 -29.54 9.84
C GLU A 204 6.34 -28.44 8.85
N ALA A 205 6.97 -27.35 9.33
CA ALA A 205 7.44 -26.25 8.49
C ALA A 205 8.88 -25.87 8.83
N THR A 206 9.64 -25.56 7.81
CA THR A 206 11.02 -25.07 7.94
C THR A 206 11.07 -23.54 8.01
N GLU A 207 12.15 -22.99 8.56
CA GLU A 207 12.36 -21.58 8.91
C GLU A 207 11.71 -20.54 7.99
N SER A 208 11.03 -19.57 8.62
CA SER A 208 10.61 -18.31 8.01
C SER A 208 11.30 -17.15 8.70
N LYS A 209 11.90 -16.25 7.94
CA LYS A 209 12.50 -15.00 8.48
C LYS A 209 11.44 -13.92 8.49
N HIS A 210 11.07 -13.45 9.68
CA HIS A 210 10.21 -12.29 9.96
C HIS A 210 8.85 -12.25 9.25
N CYS A 211 7.80 -12.49 10.00
CA CYS A 211 6.43 -12.35 9.53
C CYS A 211 5.88 -10.96 9.83
N LEU A 212 5.55 -10.23 8.76
CA LEU A 212 4.62 -9.09 8.81
C LEU A 212 3.33 -9.54 8.12
N LEU A 213 2.20 -9.34 8.76
CA LEU A 213 0.91 -9.49 8.09
C LEU A 213 0.64 -8.23 7.27
N TYR A 214 0.27 -8.45 6.01
CA TYR A 214 -0.18 -7.39 5.12
C TYR A 214 -1.70 -7.45 5.07
N THR A 215 -2.34 -6.36 5.39
CA THR A 215 -3.73 -6.16 4.99
C THR A 215 -3.69 -5.25 3.78
N SER A 216 -3.99 -5.78 2.59
CA SER A 216 -4.21 -4.93 1.44
C SER A 216 -5.54 -4.22 1.64
N ASP A 217 -5.48 -2.94 1.80
CA ASP A 217 -6.65 -2.08 1.70
C ASP A 217 -7.08 -1.91 0.25
#